data_0314434667761f0edb06844248593872
#
_entry.id   0314434667761f0edb06844248593872
#
_cell.length_a   1.000
_cell.length_b   1.000
_cell.length_c   1.000
_cell.angle_alpha   90.00
_cell.angle_beta   90.00
_cell.angle_gamma   90.00
#
_symmetry.space_group_name_H-M   'P 1'
#
loop_
_entity.id
_entity.type
_entity.pdbx_description
1 polymer ?
#
loop_
_entity_poly.entity_id
_entity_poly.type
_entity_poly.pdbx_seq_one_letter_code
_entity_poly.pdbx_strand_id
1 'polypeptide(L)'
;MKFRWALIAAFGTLIFGFAAQAANEWKSYRYPLYGFAAEYPTPPVPQDQKIDPKRLIRNIQYWSDLGEVAYGVNAALFQHSVIAGQPPAKQIQSVLEGVRGSLKCSIRSQRPITFPGGTGLEVIFEKCPAPLVDAKQRILIVGDWLYQLLVLGSKPGVPENPDTKRFLESFSVVAQ
;
A
#
# COMPACT_ATOMS: atom_id res chain seq x y z
N MET A 1 -66.80 -34.15 30.94
CA MET A 1 -65.36 -33.93 31.00
C MET A 1 -64.92 -33.17 29.76
N LYS A 2 -64.60 -31.86 29.89
CA LYS A 2 -64.19 -31.01 28.77
C LYS A 2 -62.73 -30.60 28.99
N PHE A 3 -61.79 -31.14 28.20
CA PHE A 3 -60.41 -30.78 28.19
C PHE A 3 -60.19 -29.55 27.29
N ARG A 4 -59.73 -28.45 27.90
CA ARG A 4 -59.35 -27.22 27.19
C ARG A 4 -57.83 -27.27 26.94
N TRP A 5 -57.39 -27.34 25.69
CA TRP A 5 -56.03 -27.16 25.27
C TRP A 5 -55.74 -25.67 25.11
N ALA A 6 -54.84 -25.16 25.93
CA ALA A 6 -54.29 -23.82 25.75
C ALA A 6 -53.01 -23.94 24.92
N LEU A 7 -53.05 -23.39 23.70
CA LEU A 7 -51.89 -23.22 22.84
C LEU A 7 -51.11 -21.98 23.32
N ILE A 8 -49.93 -22.19 23.84
CA ILE A 8 -48.94 -21.12 24.11
C ILE A 8 -48.05 -21.02 22.86
N ALA A 9 -48.26 -19.95 22.06
CA ALA A 9 -47.38 -19.57 20.97
C ALA A 9 -46.18 -18.82 21.55
N ALA A 10 -45.04 -19.47 21.65
CA ALA A 10 -43.77 -18.82 21.97
C ALA A 10 -43.20 -18.16 20.69
N PHE A 11 -43.38 -16.85 20.60
CA PHE A 11 -42.73 -16.06 19.58
C PHE A 11 -41.24 -15.89 19.97
N GLY A 12 -40.40 -16.73 19.40
CA GLY A 12 -38.95 -16.60 19.50
C GLY A 12 -38.49 -15.43 18.61
N THR A 13 -38.17 -14.30 19.23
CA THR A 13 -37.51 -13.16 18.58
C THR A 13 -36.08 -13.58 18.22
N LEU A 14 -35.84 -13.96 16.95
CA LEU A 14 -34.52 -14.09 16.38
C LEU A 14 -33.89 -12.69 16.29
N ILE A 15 -33.08 -12.35 17.29
CA ILE A 15 -32.19 -11.19 17.22
C ILE A 15 -31.07 -11.57 16.25
N PHE A 16 -31.20 -11.18 14.99
CA PHE A 16 -30.09 -11.15 14.06
C PHE A 16 -29.11 -10.08 14.57
N GLY A 17 -28.10 -10.53 15.32
CA GLY A 17 -26.93 -9.73 15.59
C GLY A 17 -26.21 -9.48 14.27
N PHE A 18 -26.42 -8.31 13.67
CA PHE A 18 -25.51 -7.80 12.67
C PHE A 18 -24.18 -7.58 13.41
N ALA A 19 -23.24 -8.52 13.23
CA ALA A 19 -21.83 -8.22 13.48
C ALA A 19 -21.48 -7.12 12.46
N ALA A 20 -21.53 -5.86 12.90
CA ALA A 20 -20.95 -4.77 12.17
C ALA A 20 -19.48 -5.15 11.99
N GLN A 21 -19.11 -5.56 10.79
CA GLN A 21 -17.69 -5.59 10.41
C GLN A 21 -17.19 -4.19 10.70
N ALA A 22 -16.32 -4.05 11.70
CA ALA A 22 -15.68 -2.80 12.00
C ALA A 22 -14.99 -2.36 10.70
N ALA A 23 -15.56 -1.38 10.03
CA ALA A 23 -14.93 -0.80 8.87
C ALA A 23 -13.54 -0.34 9.31
N ASN A 24 -12.51 -0.80 8.62
CA ASN A 24 -11.14 -0.38 8.92
C ASN A 24 -11.09 1.14 8.95
N GLU A 25 -10.80 1.71 10.12
CA GLU A 25 -10.77 3.16 10.31
C GLU A 25 -9.44 3.68 9.77
N TRP A 26 -9.46 4.16 8.53
CA TRP A 26 -8.29 4.77 7.91
C TRP A 26 -7.82 5.99 8.69
N LYS A 27 -6.53 6.00 9.06
CA LYS A 27 -5.88 7.09 9.80
C LYS A 27 -4.67 7.60 9.05
N SER A 28 -4.46 8.91 9.13
CA SER A 28 -3.26 9.54 8.58
C SER A 28 -2.10 9.41 9.56
N TYR A 29 -0.97 8.95 9.04
CA TYR A 29 0.30 8.81 9.76
C TYR A 29 1.34 9.70 9.10
N ARG A 30 2.07 10.47 9.93
CA ARG A 30 3.10 11.40 9.47
C ARG A 30 4.47 10.92 9.92
N TYR A 31 5.42 10.95 9.00
CA TYR A 31 6.81 10.52 9.21
C TYR A 31 7.77 11.63 8.78
N PRO A 32 7.91 12.73 9.56
CA PRO A 32 8.74 13.88 9.18
C PRO A 32 10.18 13.50 8.92
N LEU A 33 10.75 12.55 9.70
CA LEU A 33 12.11 12.06 9.53
C LEU A 33 12.35 11.43 8.14
N TYR A 34 11.29 10.94 7.51
CA TYR A 34 11.31 10.29 6.20
C TYR A 34 10.59 11.13 5.12
N GLY A 35 10.14 12.33 5.47
CA GLY A 35 9.58 13.32 4.57
C GLY A 35 8.24 12.96 3.97
N PHE A 36 7.41 12.11 4.61
CA PHE A 36 6.10 11.75 4.04
C PHE A 36 4.99 11.60 5.07
N ALA A 37 3.75 11.63 4.57
CA ALA A 37 2.54 11.18 5.27
C ALA A 37 1.71 10.29 4.33
N ALA A 38 0.94 9.35 4.91
CA ALA A 38 0.00 8.50 4.18
C ALA A 38 -1.10 8.01 5.13
N GLU A 39 -2.28 7.65 4.57
CA GLU A 39 -3.33 6.98 5.31
C GLU A 39 -3.14 5.46 5.26
N TYR A 40 -3.45 4.80 6.39
CA TYR A 40 -3.42 3.34 6.49
C TYR A 40 -4.68 2.83 7.20
N PRO A 41 -5.18 1.63 6.82
CA PRO A 41 -6.36 1.03 7.45
C PRO A 41 -6.11 0.48 8.86
N THR A 42 -4.84 0.18 9.18
CA THR A 42 -4.37 -0.20 10.52
C THR A 42 -3.03 0.48 10.80
N PRO A 43 -2.60 0.61 12.07
CA PRO A 43 -1.29 1.17 12.39
C PRO A 43 -0.17 0.45 11.62
N PRO A 44 0.60 1.15 10.77
CA PRO A 44 1.63 0.51 9.99
C PRO A 44 2.85 0.15 10.84
N VAL A 45 3.41 -1.03 10.58
CA VAL A 45 4.58 -1.57 11.26
C VAL A 45 5.85 -1.17 10.49
N PRO A 46 6.84 -0.52 11.14
CA PRO A 46 8.11 -0.21 10.51
C PRO A 46 8.96 -1.49 10.32
N GLN A 47 9.66 -1.52 9.19
CA GLN A 47 10.63 -2.56 8.87
C GLN A 47 11.92 -1.90 8.39
N ASP A 48 12.96 -1.98 9.21
CA ASP A 48 14.28 -1.47 8.83
C ASP A 48 14.83 -2.26 7.64
N GLN A 49 15.33 -1.53 6.66
CA GLN A 49 15.92 -2.10 5.46
C GLN A 49 17.46 -1.97 5.54
N LYS A 50 18.15 -2.93 4.94
CA LYS A 50 19.60 -2.85 4.83
C LYS A 50 20.02 -1.57 4.11
N ILE A 51 21.00 -0.89 4.66
CA ILE A 51 21.58 0.33 4.10
C ILE A 51 22.99 -0.01 3.60
N ASP A 52 23.23 0.25 2.31
CA ASP A 52 24.59 0.42 1.81
C ASP A 52 24.97 1.91 2.01
N PRO A 53 25.86 2.24 2.96
CA PRO A 53 26.15 3.63 3.30
C PRO A 53 26.84 4.40 2.18
N LYS A 54 27.36 3.72 1.15
CA LYS A 54 27.90 4.35 -0.05
C LYS A 54 26.79 4.88 -0.98
N ARG A 55 25.58 4.38 -0.81
CA ARG A 55 24.44 4.68 -1.72
C ARG A 55 23.28 5.34 -1.00
N LEU A 56 22.98 4.92 0.22
CA LEU A 56 21.79 5.29 0.97
C LEU A 56 22.15 5.93 2.30
N ILE A 57 21.47 7.02 2.64
CA ILE A 57 21.52 7.65 3.95
C ILE A 57 20.46 7.02 4.87
N ARG A 58 19.28 6.71 4.32
CA ARG A 58 18.14 6.11 5.04
C ARG A 58 17.38 5.15 4.14
N ASN A 59 16.80 4.12 4.75
CA ASN A 59 15.89 3.20 4.05
C ASN A 59 14.97 2.52 5.06
N ILE A 60 13.66 2.74 4.92
CA ILE A 60 12.63 2.21 5.82
C ILE A 60 11.42 1.78 5.02
N GLN A 61 10.72 0.76 5.50
CA GLN A 61 9.39 0.40 5.01
C GLN A 61 8.38 0.49 6.15
N TYR A 62 7.16 0.90 5.83
CA TYR A 62 6.01 0.87 6.72
C TYR A 62 4.91 0.05 6.05
N TRP A 63 4.44 -1.00 6.72
CA TRP A 63 3.43 -1.91 6.20
C TRP A 63 2.22 -2.01 7.11
N SER A 64 1.03 -1.93 6.51
CA SER A 64 -0.25 -2.30 7.10
C SER A 64 -0.76 -3.53 6.36
N ASP A 65 -0.80 -4.68 7.04
CA ASP A 65 -1.17 -5.97 6.49
C ASP A 65 -2.54 -6.39 7.04
N LEU A 66 -3.49 -6.65 6.14
CA LEU A 66 -4.85 -7.13 6.44
C LEU A 66 -5.03 -8.61 6.06
N GLY A 67 -3.95 -9.33 5.79
CA GLY A 67 -3.96 -10.73 5.36
C GLY A 67 -4.22 -10.91 3.86
N GLU A 68 -5.32 -10.37 3.32
CA GLU A 68 -5.64 -10.46 1.89
C GLU A 68 -5.04 -9.32 1.07
N VAL A 69 -4.83 -8.16 1.70
CA VAL A 69 -4.25 -6.97 1.08
C VAL A 69 -3.24 -6.35 2.04
N ALA A 70 -2.08 -5.99 1.53
CA ALA A 70 -1.06 -5.26 2.27
C ALA A 70 -0.75 -3.92 1.59
N TYR A 71 -0.63 -2.87 2.41
CA TYR A 71 -0.34 -1.50 2.00
C TYR A 71 1.02 -1.09 2.54
N GLY A 72 1.94 -0.69 1.67
CA GLY A 72 3.29 -0.36 2.07
C GLY A 72 3.85 0.90 1.45
N VAL A 73 4.62 1.66 2.24
CA VAL A 73 5.49 2.73 1.76
C VAL A 73 6.93 2.38 2.08
N ASN A 74 7.78 2.35 1.07
CA ASN A 74 9.22 2.37 1.22
C ASN A 74 9.71 3.80 0.98
N ALA A 75 10.52 4.34 1.90
CA ALA A 75 11.16 5.64 1.78
C ALA A 75 12.69 5.44 1.85
N ALA A 76 13.39 5.79 0.78
CA ALA A 76 14.84 5.69 0.68
C ALA A 76 15.45 7.05 0.34
N LEU A 77 16.36 7.53 1.19
CA LEU A 77 17.16 8.74 0.94
C LEU A 77 18.52 8.32 0.39
N PHE A 78 18.78 8.72 -0.84
CA PHE A 78 20.05 8.45 -1.50
C PHE A 78 21.13 9.46 -1.13
N GLN A 79 22.39 9.05 -1.21
CA GLN A 79 23.51 9.97 -1.28
C GLN A 79 23.39 10.80 -2.57
N HIS A 80 23.45 12.11 -2.46
CA HIS A 80 23.31 13.00 -3.62
C HIS A 80 24.26 12.63 -4.78
N SER A 81 25.50 12.27 -4.46
CA SER A 81 26.50 11.83 -5.46
C SER A 81 26.12 10.60 -6.26
N VAL A 82 25.21 9.76 -5.75
CA VAL A 82 24.76 8.53 -6.43
C VAL A 82 23.72 8.82 -7.50
N ILE A 83 22.89 9.85 -7.27
CA ILE A 83 21.75 10.18 -8.15
C ILE A 83 22.01 11.44 -8.97
N ALA A 84 22.97 12.28 -8.57
CA ALA A 84 23.36 13.47 -9.31
C ALA A 84 23.70 13.13 -10.77
N GLY A 85 23.08 13.85 -11.69
CA GLY A 85 23.27 13.64 -13.14
C GLY A 85 22.53 12.45 -13.75
N GLN A 86 21.79 11.66 -12.96
CA GLN A 86 20.92 10.61 -13.49
C GLN A 86 19.50 11.14 -13.74
N PRO A 87 18.97 11.04 -14.97
CA PRO A 87 17.57 11.41 -15.22
C PRO A 87 16.62 10.63 -14.33
N PRO A 88 15.61 11.26 -13.70
CA PRO A 88 14.64 10.59 -12.84
C PRO A 88 13.96 9.39 -13.52
N ALA A 89 13.65 9.49 -14.81
CA ALA A 89 13.07 8.39 -15.58
C ALA A 89 13.94 7.13 -15.57
N LYS A 90 15.28 7.27 -15.66
CA LYS A 90 16.21 6.16 -15.62
C LYS A 90 16.27 5.53 -14.22
N GLN A 91 16.21 6.34 -13.17
CA GLN A 91 16.16 5.86 -11.80
C GLN A 91 14.88 5.07 -11.56
N ILE A 92 13.71 5.60 -11.97
CA ILE A 92 12.40 4.94 -11.89
C ILE A 92 12.43 3.59 -12.62
N GLN A 93 12.99 3.55 -13.84
CA GLN A 93 13.09 2.32 -14.60
C GLN A 93 13.95 1.26 -13.89
N SER A 94 15.08 1.65 -13.30
CA SER A 94 15.94 0.74 -12.54
C SER A 94 15.22 0.16 -11.31
N VAL A 95 14.42 0.98 -10.63
CA VAL A 95 13.58 0.54 -9.50
C VAL A 95 12.50 -0.44 -9.98
N LEU A 96 11.83 -0.11 -11.08
CA LEU A 96 10.79 -0.98 -11.66
C LEU A 96 11.32 -2.36 -12.02
N GLU A 97 12.50 -2.43 -12.65
CA GLU A 97 13.12 -3.71 -12.99
C GLU A 97 13.48 -4.52 -11.73
N GLY A 98 13.97 -3.87 -10.68
CA GLY A 98 14.23 -4.51 -9.38
C GLY A 98 12.97 -5.09 -8.74
N VAL A 99 11.88 -4.31 -8.72
CA VAL A 99 10.58 -4.75 -8.17
C VAL A 99 10.01 -5.89 -9.01
N ARG A 100 10.01 -5.76 -10.34
CA ARG A 100 9.56 -6.81 -11.25
C ARG A 100 10.31 -8.13 -11.02
N GLY A 101 11.63 -8.06 -10.86
CA GLY A 101 12.45 -9.24 -10.59
C GLY A 101 12.14 -9.87 -9.23
N SER A 102 11.80 -9.05 -8.21
CA SER A 102 11.45 -9.53 -6.87
C SER A 102 10.05 -10.13 -6.82
N LEU A 103 9.05 -9.45 -7.40
CA LEU A 103 7.67 -9.93 -7.41
C LEU A 103 7.44 -11.06 -8.40
N LYS A 104 8.25 -11.17 -9.43
CA LYS A 104 8.11 -12.13 -10.56
C LYS A 104 6.75 -12.04 -11.27
N CYS A 105 6.15 -10.84 -11.25
CA CYS A 105 4.88 -10.56 -11.91
C CYS A 105 5.07 -10.05 -13.33
N SER A 106 4.03 -10.16 -14.15
CA SER A 106 3.93 -9.47 -15.43
C SER A 106 3.43 -8.03 -15.22
N ILE A 107 3.87 -7.09 -16.05
CA ILE A 107 3.33 -5.74 -16.06
C ILE A 107 2.09 -5.74 -16.96
N ARG A 108 0.92 -5.39 -16.40
CA ARG A 108 -0.34 -5.19 -17.14
C ARG A 108 -0.39 -3.81 -17.79
N SER A 109 0.01 -2.79 -17.04
CA SER A 109 0.06 -1.41 -17.52
C SER A 109 1.05 -0.57 -16.72
N GLN A 110 1.54 0.50 -17.36
CA GLN A 110 2.34 1.53 -16.69
C GLN A 110 2.01 2.89 -17.29
N ARG A 111 2.01 3.92 -16.45
CA ARG A 111 1.78 5.31 -16.88
C ARG A 111 2.61 6.29 -16.06
N PRO A 112 3.24 7.29 -16.70
CA PRO A 112 3.86 8.40 -16.00
C PRO A 112 2.81 9.12 -15.13
N ILE A 113 3.24 9.60 -13.97
CA ILE A 113 2.44 10.44 -13.10
C ILE A 113 3.25 11.67 -12.69
N THR A 114 2.56 12.80 -12.53
CA THR A 114 3.12 14.01 -11.94
C THR A 114 2.78 14.04 -10.45
N PHE A 115 3.73 14.52 -9.67
CA PHE A 115 3.57 14.65 -8.23
C PHE A 115 4.17 16.00 -7.78
N PRO A 116 3.62 16.70 -6.78
CA PRO A 116 4.20 17.96 -6.31
C PRO A 116 5.66 17.79 -5.90
N GLY A 117 6.55 18.52 -6.60
CA GLY A 117 8.00 18.47 -6.37
C GLY A 117 8.74 17.29 -7.00
N GLY A 118 8.08 16.46 -7.81
CA GLY A 118 8.73 15.28 -8.39
C GLY A 118 8.02 14.67 -9.59
N THR A 119 8.57 13.57 -10.03
CA THR A 119 8.02 12.73 -11.12
C THR A 119 7.87 11.29 -10.66
N GLY A 120 7.00 10.56 -11.31
CA GLY A 120 6.74 9.18 -10.92
C GLY A 120 6.19 8.30 -12.03
N LEU A 121 6.00 7.05 -11.68
CA LEU A 121 5.41 6.01 -12.51
C LEU A 121 4.38 5.23 -11.69
N GLU A 122 3.18 5.06 -12.22
CA GLU A 122 2.19 4.12 -11.69
C GLU A 122 2.24 2.84 -12.52
N VAL A 123 2.29 1.70 -11.85
CA VAL A 123 2.42 0.37 -12.47
C VAL A 123 1.37 -0.56 -11.89
N ILE A 124 0.74 -1.35 -12.75
CA ILE A 124 -0.14 -2.45 -12.35
C ILE A 124 0.54 -3.75 -12.76
N PHE A 125 0.67 -4.64 -11.78
CA PHE A 125 1.21 -5.98 -11.96
C PHE A 125 0.07 -7.00 -11.94
N GLU A 126 0.24 -8.08 -12.71
CA GLU A 126 -0.68 -9.21 -12.79
C GLU A 126 0.11 -10.52 -12.95
N LYS A 127 -0.62 -11.64 -12.86
CA LYS A 127 -0.01 -12.99 -13.04
C LYS A 127 1.16 -13.19 -12.11
N CYS A 128 1.00 -12.74 -10.88
CA CYS A 128 2.01 -12.91 -9.86
C CYS A 128 2.04 -14.35 -9.35
N PRO A 129 3.19 -14.89 -8.92
CA PRO A 129 3.26 -16.20 -8.31
C PRO A 129 2.57 -16.19 -6.92
N ALA A 130 1.87 -17.27 -6.59
CA ALA A 130 1.23 -17.41 -5.28
C ALA A 130 2.23 -17.21 -4.12
N PRO A 131 1.79 -16.60 -3.00
CA PRO A 131 0.40 -16.22 -2.66
C PRO A 131 -0.06 -14.89 -3.27
N LEU A 132 0.80 -14.14 -3.92
CA LEU A 132 0.46 -12.88 -4.57
C LEU A 132 -0.32 -13.17 -5.87
N VAL A 133 -1.34 -12.35 -6.17
CA VAL A 133 -2.15 -12.46 -7.40
C VAL A 133 -1.95 -11.25 -8.30
N ASP A 134 -2.12 -10.06 -7.73
CA ASP A 134 -1.89 -8.79 -8.40
C ASP A 134 -1.31 -7.75 -7.45
N ALA A 135 -0.80 -6.65 -8.02
CA ALA A 135 -0.30 -5.54 -7.24
C ALA A 135 -0.44 -4.22 -8.00
N LYS A 136 -0.44 -3.12 -7.26
CA LYS A 136 -0.34 -1.77 -7.80
C LYS A 136 0.74 -0.99 -7.09
N GLN A 137 1.57 -0.29 -7.85
CA GLN A 137 2.69 0.47 -7.32
C GLN A 137 2.73 1.88 -7.89
N ARG A 138 3.15 2.84 -7.05
CA ARG A 138 3.69 4.13 -7.49
C ARG A 138 5.16 4.22 -7.08
N ILE A 139 5.99 4.61 -8.01
CA ILE A 139 7.41 4.93 -7.81
C ILE A 139 7.55 6.42 -7.99
N LEU A 140 8.06 7.14 -6.99
CA LEU A 140 8.16 8.60 -6.98
C LEU A 140 9.59 9.01 -6.67
N ILE A 141 10.12 9.97 -7.42
CA ILE A 141 11.42 10.62 -7.14
C ILE A 141 11.14 12.07 -6.78
N VAL A 142 11.57 12.49 -5.59
CA VAL A 142 11.41 13.85 -5.05
C VAL A 142 12.75 14.30 -4.45
N GLY A 143 13.50 15.12 -5.16
CA GLY A 143 14.88 15.42 -4.78
C GLY A 143 15.72 14.14 -4.69
N ASP A 144 16.38 13.93 -3.55
CA ASP A 144 17.20 12.76 -3.28
C ASP A 144 16.39 11.58 -2.70
N TRP A 145 15.06 11.74 -2.53
CA TRP A 145 14.17 10.72 -2.04
C TRP A 145 13.56 9.87 -3.17
N LEU A 146 13.58 8.57 -2.94
CA LEU A 146 12.76 7.59 -3.64
C LEU A 146 11.65 7.12 -2.70
N TYR A 147 10.40 7.28 -3.13
CA TYR A 147 9.26 6.65 -2.46
C TYR A 147 8.66 5.58 -3.35
N GLN A 148 8.35 4.43 -2.76
CA GLN A 148 7.63 3.36 -3.41
C GLN A 148 6.37 3.06 -2.59
N LEU A 149 5.21 3.35 -3.15
CA LEU A 149 3.93 2.96 -2.58
C LEU A 149 3.50 1.66 -3.25
N LEU A 150 3.25 0.63 -2.46
CA LEU A 150 2.97 -0.69 -2.99
C LEU A 150 1.73 -1.26 -2.30
N VAL A 151 0.78 -1.74 -3.09
CA VAL A 151 -0.39 -2.49 -2.63
C VAL A 151 -0.30 -3.88 -3.22
N LEU A 152 -0.28 -4.88 -2.35
CA LEU A 152 -0.18 -6.30 -2.70
C LEU A 152 -1.48 -7.01 -2.39
N GLY A 153 -1.93 -7.90 -3.26
CA GLY A 153 -3.15 -8.67 -3.07
C GLY A 153 -2.98 -10.17 -3.27
N SER A 154 -3.51 -10.95 -2.34
CA SER A 154 -3.63 -12.40 -2.47
C SER A 154 -4.93 -12.82 -3.20
N LYS A 155 -5.76 -11.85 -3.60
CA LYS A 155 -6.97 -12.02 -4.42
C LYS A 155 -6.98 -11.03 -5.57
N PRO A 156 -7.67 -11.35 -6.69
CA PRO A 156 -7.79 -10.44 -7.83
C PRO A 156 -8.52 -9.15 -7.48
N GLY A 157 -8.21 -8.07 -8.22
CA GLY A 157 -8.95 -6.81 -8.19
C GLY A 157 -8.37 -5.73 -7.27
N VAL A 158 -7.23 -5.97 -6.64
CA VAL A 158 -6.53 -4.97 -5.82
C VAL A 158 -6.23 -3.68 -6.57
N PRO A 159 -5.79 -3.69 -7.83
CA PRO A 159 -5.49 -2.46 -8.55
C PRO A 159 -6.68 -1.51 -8.73
N GLU A 160 -7.90 -2.05 -8.83
CA GLU A 160 -9.16 -1.32 -9.03
C GLU A 160 -9.92 -1.01 -7.74
N ASN A 161 -9.46 -1.55 -6.61
CA ASN A 161 -10.11 -1.39 -5.31
C ASN A 161 -10.11 0.10 -4.87
N PRO A 162 -11.24 0.65 -4.39
CA PRO A 162 -11.30 2.01 -3.86
C PRO A 162 -10.30 2.29 -2.73
N ASP A 163 -10.03 1.32 -1.86
CA ASP A 163 -9.05 1.43 -0.79
C ASP A 163 -7.61 1.54 -1.32
N THR A 164 -7.29 0.83 -2.40
CA THR A 164 -6.02 0.99 -3.12
C THR A 164 -5.87 2.40 -3.66
N LYS A 165 -6.93 2.95 -4.26
CA LYS A 165 -6.95 4.34 -4.73
C LYS A 165 -6.76 5.31 -3.56
N ARG A 166 -7.53 5.13 -2.47
CA ARG A 166 -7.43 5.95 -1.26
C ARG A 166 -6.01 5.98 -0.72
N PHE A 167 -5.40 4.81 -0.51
CA PHE A 167 -4.02 4.71 -0.03
C PHE A 167 -3.04 5.49 -0.91
N LEU A 168 -3.07 5.24 -2.22
CA LEU A 168 -2.13 5.85 -3.15
C LEU A 168 -2.32 7.38 -3.28
N GLU A 169 -3.56 7.88 -3.14
CA GLU A 169 -3.89 9.31 -3.22
C GLU A 169 -3.65 10.05 -1.91
N SER A 170 -3.67 9.37 -0.78
CA SER A 170 -3.40 9.95 0.54
C SER A 170 -1.93 10.33 0.76
N PHE A 171 -1.04 9.76 -0.03
CA PHE A 171 0.39 10.01 0.11
C PHE A 171 0.73 11.47 -0.20
N SER A 172 1.51 12.08 0.67
CA SER A 172 2.03 13.43 0.50
C SER A 172 3.46 13.54 1.02
N VAL A 173 4.26 14.38 0.38
CA VAL A 173 5.57 14.79 0.90
C VAL A 173 5.35 15.86 1.96
N VAL A 174 6.00 15.71 3.10
CA VAL A 174 5.93 16.68 4.20
C VAL A 174 7.30 17.32 4.42
N ALA A 175 7.29 18.58 4.86
CA ALA A 175 8.53 19.26 5.24
C ALA A 175 9.25 18.50 6.36
N GLN A 176 10.57 18.39 6.23
CA GLN A 176 11.49 17.83 7.22
C GLN A 176 11.91 18.90 8.22
#